data_fc648889a1c9e1ec6e191cfa8c9c419d
#
_entry.id   fc648889a1c9e1ec6e191cfa8c9c419d
#
_cell.length_a   1.000
_cell.length_b   1.000
_cell.length_c   1.000
_cell.angle_alpha   90.00
_cell.angle_beta   90.00
_cell.angle_gamma   90.00
#
_symmetry.space_group_name_H-M   'P 1'
#
loop_
_entity.id
_entity.type
_entity.pdbx_description
1 polymer ?
#
loop_
_entity_poly.entity_id
_entity_poly.type
_entity_poly.pdbx_seq_one_letter_code
_entity_poly.pdbx_strand_id
1 'polypeptide(L)'
;MANEFIIKTPSGPILKFEKHSDFIDVGRWGNFIVTLQNAPVNGSIKLSDLEPNRWAIFFEEMSKEWRGRQGTKRIESIEGDLIMQASSDSLGHISVRTELRADQGGADSLITGTLVLEAGALESIAKSANSFFGYKSIR
;
A
#
# COMPACT_ATOMS: atom_id res chain seq x y z
N MET A 1 0.14 -12.29 14.62
CA MET A 1 -0.61 -11.44 13.72
C MET A 1 0.03 -10.09 13.64
N ALA A 2 0.28 -9.61 12.48
CA ALA A 2 1.00 -8.35 12.31
C ALA A 2 0.07 -7.17 12.56
N ASN A 3 0.53 -6.19 13.32
CA ASN A 3 -0.22 -4.98 13.58
C ASN A 3 0.16 -3.85 12.65
N GLU A 4 1.24 -4.00 11.93
CA GLU A 4 1.65 -2.97 10.98
C GLU A 4 2.34 -3.59 9.79
N PHE A 5 2.32 -2.87 8.70
CA PHE A 5 2.96 -3.27 7.46
C PHE A 5 3.74 -2.06 6.98
N ILE A 6 5.05 -2.22 6.80
CA ILE A 6 5.93 -1.11 6.48
C ILE A 6 6.71 -1.42 5.23
N ILE A 7 6.74 -0.48 4.29
CA ILE A 7 7.60 -0.56 3.12
C ILE A 7 8.61 0.55 3.25
N LYS A 8 9.89 0.19 3.35
CA LYS A 8 10.97 1.14 3.44
C LYS A 8 11.78 1.10 2.16
N THR A 9 12.23 2.25 1.76
CA THR A 9 13.14 2.33 0.62
C THR A 9 14.47 2.88 1.13
N PRO A 10 15.60 2.49 0.51
CA PRO A 10 16.91 2.84 1.05
C PRO A 10 17.16 4.34 1.24
N SER A 11 16.61 5.16 0.38
CA SER A 11 16.89 6.57 0.46
C SER A 11 15.66 7.39 0.15
N GLY A 12 14.53 6.89 0.42
CA GLY A 12 13.32 7.55 0.01
C GLY A 12 12.19 7.38 0.98
N PRO A 13 10.98 7.45 0.49
CA PRO A 13 9.80 7.44 1.32
C PRO A 13 9.60 6.13 2.08
N ILE A 14 8.85 6.23 3.16
CA ILE A 14 8.44 5.07 3.94
C ILE A 14 6.93 5.09 3.98
N LEU A 15 6.32 3.96 3.67
CA LEU A 15 4.87 3.80 3.72
C LEU A 15 4.53 2.83 4.83
N LYS A 16 3.62 3.20 5.70
CA LYS A 16 3.24 2.36 6.82
C LYS A 16 1.73 2.27 6.93
N PHE A 17 1.25 1.06 7.12
CA PHE A 17 -0.15 0.80 7.44
C PHE A 17 -0.20 0.27 8.85
N GLU A 18 -1.14 0.76 9.65
CA GLU A 18 -1.37 0.27 11.00
C GLU A 18 -2.84 -0.02 11.16
N LYS A 19 -3.19 -1.06 11.91
CA LYS A 19 -4.58 -1.32 12.19
C LYS A 19 -5.07 -0.30 13.20
N HIS A 20 -6.19 0.31 12.87
CA HIS A 20 -6.79 1.28 13.76
C HIS A 20 -7.34 0.54 14.98
N SER A 21 -7.47 1.23 16.11
CA SER A 21 -8.01 0.61 17.31
C SER A 21 -9.41 0.08 17.09
N ASP A 22 -10.12 0.65 16.14
CA ASP A 22 -11.45 0.21 15.80
C ASP A 22 -11.43 -0.79 14.64
N PHE A 23 -10.27 -1.35 14.34
CA PHE A 23 -10.18 -2.29 13.26
C PHE A 23 -11.03 -3.49 13.60
N ILE A 24 -12.03 -3.74 12.79
CA ILE A 24 -12.89 -4.87 12.98
C ILE A 24 -12.94 -5.58 11.66
N ASP A 25 -12.54 -6.81 11.67
CA ASP A 25 -12.59 -7.61 10.47
C ASP A 25 -13.98 -8.20 10.40
N VAL A 26 -14.96 -7.32 10.26
CA VAL A 26 -16.34 -7.72 10.20
C VAL A 26 -16.79 -7.54 8.78
N GLY A 27 -17.30 -8.59 8.22
CA GLY A 27 -17.72 -8.54 6.85
C GLY A 27 -16.52 -8.32 5.99
N ARG A 28 -16.51 -7.22 5.25
CA ARG A 28 -15.47 -6.99 4.27
C ARG A 28 -14.78 -5.65 4.45
N TRP A 29 -14.92 -5.05 5.64
CA TRP A 29 -14.34 -3.74 5.88
C TRP A 29 -13.16 -3.84 6.83
N GLY A 30 -12.17 -3.02 6.60
CA GLY A 30 -11.05 -2.88 7.52
C GLY A 30 -10.71 -1.41 7.69
N ASN A 31 -10.30 -1.05 8.90
CA ASN A 31 -9.92 0.32 9.23
C ASN A 31 -8.44 0.38 9.56
N PHE A 32 -7.76 1.33 8.93
CA PHE A 32 -6.31 1.46 9.05
C PHE A 32 -5.91 2.89 9.23
N ILE A 33 -4.69 3.10 9.71
CA ILE A 33 -4.03 4.39 9.62
C ILE A 33 -2.88 4.19 8.64
N VAL A 34 -2.83 5.01 7.61
CA VAL A 34 -1.80 4.92 6.59
C VAL A 34 -0.95 6.18 6.67
N THR A 35 0.35 6.01 6.81
CA THR A 35 1.29 7.11 6.93
C THR A 35 2.29 7.03 5.78
N LEU A 36 2.53 8.17 5.13
CA LEU A 36 3.57 8.28 4.12
C LEU A 36 4.57 9.31 4.63
N GLN A 37 5.80 8.88 4.84
CA GLN A 37 6.86 9.75 5.25
C GLN A 37 7.74 10.00 4.04
N ASN A 38 7.73 11.23 3.55
CA ASN A 38 8.52 11.60 2.39
C ASN A 38 9.17 12.92 2.75
N ALA A 39 10.23 12.84 3.56
CA ALA A 39 10.87 14.01 4.16
C ALA A 39 11.10 15.10 3.12
N PRO A 40 10.85 16.34 3.48
CA PRO A 40 10.46 16.81 4.79
C PRO A 40 8.96 16.76 5.07
N VAL A 41 8.18 16.13 4.21
CA VAL A 41 6.73 16.12 4.34
C VAL A 41 6.27 14.75 4.80
N ASN A 42 5.41 14.73 5.80
CA ASN A 42 4.82 13.49 6.28
C ASN A 42 3.32 13.69 6.38
N GLY A 43 2.57 12.63 6.20
CA GLY A 43 1.12 12.70 6.35
C GLY A 43 0.53 11.37 6.68
N SER A 44 -0.63 11.39 7.32
CA SER A 44 -1.37 10.20 7.69
C SER A 44 -2.84 10.39 7.40
N ILE A 45 -3.50 9.31 7.04
CA ILE A 45 -4.94 9.34 6.87
C ILE A 45 -5.54 8.13 7.59
N LYS A 46 -6.81 8.24 7.96
CA LYS A 46 -7.57 7.10 8.41
C LYS A 46 -8.25 6.54 7.18
N LEU A 47 -8.06 5.27 6.96
CA LEU A 47 -8.57 4.62 5.78
C LEU A 47 -9.54 3.52 6.17
N SER A 48 -10.78 3.61 5.68
CA SER A 48 -11.71 2.50 5.78
C SER A 48 -11.87 1.95 4.39
N ASP A 49 -11.61 0.69 4.23
CA ASP A 49 -11.63 0.12 2.89
C ASP A 49 -12.37 -1.19 2.86
N LEU A 50 -12.91 -1.48 1.69
CA LEU A 50 -13.68 -2.67 1.45
C LEU A 50 -12.74 -3.76 0.95
N GLU A 51 -12.84 -4.94 1.55
CA GLU A 51 -12.02 -6.07 1.17
C GLU A 51 -10.54 -5.72 1.16
N PRO A 52 -9.99 -5.39 2.32
CA PRO A 52 -8.61 -4.93 2.37
C PRO A 52 -7.58 -5.96 1.91
N ASN A 53 -7.96 -7.23 1.79
CA ASN A 53 -7.06 -8.23 1.23
C ASN A 53 -6.70 -7.93 -0.22
N ARG A 54 -7.43 -7.02 -0.88
CA ARG A 54 -7.06 -6.58 -2.23
C ARG A 54 -5.65 -5.99 -2.25
N TRP A 55 -5.24 -5.36 -1.14
CA TRP A 55 -3.90 -4.78 -1.06
C TRP A 55 -2.84 -5.86 -1.02
N ALA A 56 -3.12 -6.97 -0.31
CA ALA A 56 -2.18 -8.09 -0.29
C ALA A 56 -2.08 -8.72 -1.68
N ILE A 57 -3.20 -8.85 -2.37
CA ILE A 57 -3.21 -9.40 -3.72
C ILE A 57 -2.41 -8.53 -4.67
N PHE A 58 -2.52 -7.21 -4.52
CA PHE A 58 -1.77 -6.27 -5.34
C PHE A 58 -0.25 -6.54 -5.23
N PHE A 59 0.23 -6.66 -4.01
CA PHE A 59 1.66 -6.90 -3.81
C PHE A 59 2.08 -8.29 -4.26
N GLU A 60 1.22 -9.27 -4.07
CA GLU A 60 1.52 -10.62 -4.51
C GLU A 60 1.63 -10.72 -6.02
N GLU A 61 0.68 -10.11 -6.72
CA GLU A 61 0.71 -10.11 -8.18
C GLU A 61 1.93 -9.35 -8.69
N MET A 62 2.28 -8.25 -8.02
CA MET A 62 3.44 -7.50 -8.42
C MET A 62 4.70 -8.35 -8.31
N SER A 63 4.82 -9.15 -7.24
CA SER A 63 5.99 -9.97 -7.04
C SER A 63 6.11 -11.08 -8.07
N LYS A 64 4.99 -11.51 -8.65
CA LYS A 64 4.98 -12.59 -9.62
C LYS A 64 5.11 -12.11 -11.05
N GLU A 65 4.64 -10.90 -11.32
CA GLU A 65 4.49 -10.44 -12.71
C GLU A 65 5.52 -9.43 -13.17
N TRP A 66 6.39 -8.97 -12.28
CA TRP A 66 7.24 -7.83 -12.62
C TRP A 66 8.14 -8.08 -13.83
N ARG A 67 8.54 -9.34 -14.05
CA ARG A 67 9.48 -9.64 -15.13
C ARG A 67 8.88 -9.50 -16.51
N GLY A 68 7.66 -9.92 -16.69
CA GLY A 68 7.05 -9.94 -17.99
C GLY A 68 6.06 -8.83 -18.21
N ARG A 69 5.81 -8.00 -17.19
CA ARG A 69 4.77 -7.04 -17.32
C ARG A 69 5.30 -5.73 -17.78
N GLN A 70 4.69 -5.22 -18.82
CA GLN A 70 4.96 -3.88 -19.24
C GLN A 70 3.72 -3.09 -18.98
N GLY A 71 3.87 -1.86 -18.55
CA GLY A 71 2.75 -1.03 -18.23
C GLY A 71 2.61 -0.87 -16.73
N THR A 72 1.44 -0.47 -16.28
CA THR A 72 1.24 -0.12 -14.89
C THR A 72 0.18 -0.99 -14.26
N LYS A 73 0.29 -1.17 -12.96
CA LYS A 73 -0.69 -1.86 -12.16
C LYS A 73 -1.15 -0.88 -11.09
N ARG A 74 -2.44 -0.73 -10.94
CA ARG A 74 -2.98 0.31 -10.06
C ARG A 74 -3.98 -0.26 -9.10
N ILE A 75 -3.99 0.24 -7.88
CA ILE A 75 -5.00 -0.08 -6.89
C ILE A 75 -5.40 1.20 -6.19
N GLU A 76 -6.64 1.27 -5.80
CA GLU A 76 -7.20 2.47 -5.20
C GLU A 76 -8.17 2.04 -4.11
N SER A 77 -8.16 2.74 -2.97
CA SER A 77 -9.13 2.49 -1.93
C SER A 77 -10.52 2.88 -2.42
N ILE A 78 -11.54 2.37 -1.77
CA ILE A 78 -12.90 2.55 -2.28
C ILE A 78 -13.31 4.02 -2.36
N GLU A 79 -12.75 4.85 -1.50
CA GLU A 79 -13.06 6.28 -1.54
C GLU A 79 -12.00 7.11 -2.22
N GLY A 80 -10.97 6.48 -2.74
CA GLY A 80 -9.93 7.19 -3.46
C GLY A 80 -8.91 7.90 -2.59
N ASP A 81 -8.90 7.64 -1.29
CA ASP A 81 -7.97 8.30 -0.37
C ASP A 81 -6.55 7.78 -0.51
N LEU A 82 -6.41 6.55 -0.93
CA LEU A 82 -5.11 5.93 -1.12
C LEU A 82 -5.06 5.34 -2.52
N ILE A 83 -4.06 5.73 -3.28
CA ILE A 83 -3.87 5.24 -4.63
C ILE A 83 -2.43 4.82 -4.76
N MET A 84 -2.19 3.62 -5.29
CA MET A 84 -0.85 3.14 -5.57
C MET A 84 -0.80 2.66 -7.02
N GLN A 85 0.23 3.07 -7.72
CA GLN A 85 0.41 2.71 -9.11
C GLN A 85 1.84 2.22 -9.31
N ALA A 86 1.98 0.99 -9.71
CA ALA A 86 3.28 0.35 -9.85
C ALA A 86 3.67 0.22 -11.31
N SER A 87 4.93 0.43 -11.60
CA SER A 87 5.49 0.19 -12.93
C SER A 87 6.87 -0.40 -12.75
N SER A 88 7.33 -1.17 -13.72
CA SER A 88 8.63 -1.79 -13.62
C SER A 88 9.45 -1.47 -14.86
N ASP A 89 10.76 -1.42 -14.68
CA ASP A 89 11.66 -1.21 -15.82
C ASP A 89 12.33 -2.55 -16.15
N SER A 90 13.19 -2.54 -17.16
CA SER A 90 13.83 -3.76 -17.61
C SER A 90 14.98 -4.17 -16.70
N LEU A 91 15.33 -3.35 -15.73
CA LEU A 91 16.47 -3.63 -14.87
C LEU A 91 16.05 -4.18 -13.50
N GLY A 92 14.76 -4.41 -13.30
CA GLY A 92 14.29 -4.99 -12.05
C GLY A 92 13.96 -3.97 -10.99
N HIS A 93 13.79 -2.71 -11.37
CA HIS A 93 13.33 -1.69 -10.43
C HIS A 93 11.85 -1.51 -10.58
N ILE A 94 11.16 -1.49 -9.48
CA ILE A 94 9.72 -1.30 -9.46
C ILE A 94 9.44 0.02 -8.75
N SER A 95 8.76 0.92 -9.43
CA SER A 95 8.38 2.20 -8.88
C SER A 95 6.92 2.15 -8.50
N VAL A 96 6.61 2.48 -7.25
CA VAL A 96 5.24 2.47 -6.77
C VAL A 96 4.91 3.90 -6.35
N ARG A 97 4.18 4.60 -7.22
CA ARG A 97 3.75 5.95 -6.91
C ARG A 97 2.59 5.83 -5.95
N THR A 98 2.68 6.51 -4.83
CA THR A 98 1.71 6.43 -3.76
C THR A 98 1.15 7.81 -3.49
N GLU A 99 -0.18 7.90 -3.41
CA GLU A 99 -0.86 9.16 -3.13
C GLU A 99 -1.78 8.98 -1.95
N LEU A 100 -1.66 9.87 -0.97
CA LEU A 100 -2.61 9.95 0.13
C LEU A 100 -3.38 11.24 -0.03
N ARG A 101 -4.71 11.14 -0.03
CA ARG A 101 -5.58 12.30 -0.18
C ARG A 101 -6.43 12.43 1.05
N ALA A 102 -6.55 13.64 1.54
CA ALA A 102 -7.43 13.95 2.65
C ALA A 102 -8.30 15.14 2.25
N ASP A 103 -9.60 14.99 2.43
CA ASP A 103 -10.54 16.06 2.14
C ASP A 103 -11.20 16.38 3.46
N GLN A 104 -10.76 17.45 4.09
CA GLN A 104 -11.24 17.79 5.40
C GLN A 104 -11.89 19.15 5.33
N GLY A 105 -13.21 19.15 5.39
CA GLY A 105 -13.94 20.40 5.47
C GLY A 105 -13.77 21.30 4.26
N GLY A 106 -13.63 20.70 3.10
CA GLY A 106 -13.50 21.48 1.89
C GLY A 106 -12.08 21.84 1.52
N ALA A 107 -11.12 21.42 2.34
CA ALA A 107 -9.71 21.65 2.01
C ALA A 107 -9.12 20.30 1.60
N ASP A 108 -8.53 20.26 0.42
CA ASP A 108 -7.90 19.05 -0.06
C ASP A 108 -6.43 19.05 0.30
N SER A 109 -5.96 17.95 0.77
CA SER A 109 -4.53 17.74 0.99
C SER A 109 -4.09 16.52 0.23
N LEU A 110 -2.94 16.61 -0.38
CA LEU A 110 -2.40 15.52 -1.18
C LEU A 110 -0.93 15.36 -0.87
N ILE A 111 -0.53 14.16 -0.52
CA ILE A 111 0.87 13.84 -0.34
C ILE A 111 1.19 12.71 -1.29
N THR A 112 2.27 12.85 -2.04
CA THR A 112 2.69 11.80 -2.95
C THR A 112 4.12 11.41 -2.65
N GLY A 113 4.46 10.19 -2.96
CA GLY A 113 5.83 9.71 -2.87
C GLY A 113 5.97 8.50 -3.78
N THR A 114 7.16 8.29 -4.30
CA THR A 114 7.43 7.13 -5.13
C THR A 114 8.37 6.22 -4.37
N LEU A 115 7.90 5.00 -4.13
CA LEU A 115 8.72 3.98 -3.50
C LEU A 115 9.43 3.24 -4.62
N VAL A 116 10.75 3.22 -4.59
CA VAL A 116 11.52 2.50 -5.59
C VAL A 116 12.00 1.22 -4.95
N LEU A 117 11.56 0.09 -5.45
CA LEU A 117 11.81 -1.21 -4.87
C LEU A 117 12.63 -2.06 -5.82
N GLU A 118 13.46 -2.92 -5.25
CA GLU A 118 14.20 -3.87 -6.04
C GLU A 118 13.36 -5.13 -6.17
N ALA A 119 13.44 -5.77 -7.31
CA ALA A 119 12.68 -6.98 -7.56
C ALA A 119 12.91 -8.02 -6.47
N GLY A 120 14.13 -8.10 -5.95
CA GLY A 120 14.44 -9.07 -4.92
C GLY A 120 13.72 -8.84 -3.60
N ALA A 121 13.19 -7.64 -3.37
CA ALA A 121 12.47 -7.35 -2.14
C ALA A 121 10.98 -7.64 -2.24
N LEU A 122 10.47 -7.87 -3.44
CA LEU A 122 9.03 -7.96 -3.64
C LEU A 122 8.40 -9.15 -2.95
N GLU A 123 9.09 -10.27 -2.93
CA GLU A 123 8.53 -11.46 -2.31
C GLU A 123 8.34 -11.26 -0.81
N SER A 124 9.32 -10.64 -0.18
CA SER A 124 9.24 -10.36 1.25
C SER A 124 8.14 -9.36 1.54
N ILE A 125 8.00 -8.34 0.70
CA ILE A 125 6.95 -7.35 0.86
C ILE A 125 5.59 -8.02 0.70
N ALA A 126 5.44 -8.90 -0.27
CA ALA A 126 4.19 -9.60 -0.50
C ALA A 126 3.82 -10.48 0.68
N LYS A 127 4.80 -11.15 1.29
CA LYS A 127 4.53 -11.96 2.46
C LYS A 127 4.09 -11.11 3.64
N SER A 128 4.74 -9.97 3.84
CA SER A 128 4.37 -9.08 4.93
C SER A 128 2.98 -8.50 4.70
N ALA A 129 2.65 -8.15 3.47
CA ALA A 129 1.33 -7.63 3.14
C ALA A 129 0.28 -8.69 3.38
N ASN A 130 0.55 -9.92 3.01
CA ASN A 130 -0.40 -10.99 3.22
C ASN A 130 -0.64 -11.25 4.71
N SER A 131 0.42 -11.15 5.50
CA SER A 131 0.29 -11.32 6.95
C SER A 131 -0.55 -10.21 7.57
N PHE A 132 -0.47 -9.01 7.03
CA PHE A 132 -1.17 -7.87 7.59
C PHE A 132 -2.62 -7.77 7.07
N PHE A 133 -2.80 -7.80 5.75
CA PHE A 133 -4.11 -7.60 5.14
C PHE A 133 -4.88 -8.88 4.92
N GLY A 134 -4.16 -9.96 4.66
CA GLY A 134 -4.78 -11.17 4.25
C GLY A 134 -5.46 -11.77 5.39
N TYR A 135 -6.70 -12.16 5.24
CA TYR A 135 -7.29 -12.95 6.20
C TYR A 135 -7.31 -14.28 5.64
N LYS A 136 -7.25 -15.22 6.48
CA LYS A 136 -7.29 -16.52 6.09
C LYS A 136 -8.58 -16.73 5.62
N SER A 137 -8.64 -16.98 4.42
CA SER A 137 -9.77 -17.36 3.89
C SER A 137 -10.13 -18.58 4.51
N ILE A 138 -11.18 -18.64 5.12
CA ILE A 138 -11.55 -19.80 5.67
C ILE A 138 -12.14 -20.58 4.70
N ARG A 139 -11.68 -21.54 4.47
CA ARG A 139 -12.21 -22.27 3.50
C ARG A 139 -12.11 -23.51 3.84
#